data_f04e7c1c480dd72a047226a935e08595
#
_entry.id   f04e7c1c480dd72a047226a935e08595
#
_cell.length_a   1.000
_cell.length_b   1.000
_cell.length_c   1.000
_cell.angle_alpha   90.00
_cell.angle_beta   90.00
_cell.angle_gamma   90.00
#
_symmetry.space_group_name_H-M   'P 1'
#
loop_
_entity.id
_entity.type
_entity.pdbx_description
1 polymer ?
#
loop_
_entity_poly.entity_id
_entity_poly.type
_entity_poly.pdbx_seq_one_letter_code
_entity_poly.pdbx_strand_id
1 'polypeptide(L)'
;MKRSEHVEQREFVQWVRQTTPHRIFAIPNGGSRGASQGAKLKAEGVSAGVPDLYVPALHLWVEMKIVGGRTSPAQRDWHDYLRSIGDPVVVAYSREEAVHAVTLAMLQRGEIPVRQR
;
A
#
# COMPACT_ATOMS: atom_id res chain seq x y z
N MET A 1 6.71 -21.06 -9.67
CA MET A 1 7.63 -19.93 -9.45
C MET A 1 6.97 -18.89 -8.56
N LYS A 2 7.70 -18.43 -7.59
CA LYS A 2 7.19 -17.43 -6.64
C LYS A 2 7.15 -16.04 -7.29
N ARG A 3 6.03 -15.37 -7.23
CA ARG A 3 5.91 -14.02 -7.76
C ARG A 3 6.57 -13.03 -6.81
N SER A 4 7.20 -12.02 -7.34
CA SER A 4 7.84 -10.99 -6.52
C SER A 4 6.79 -10.00 -5.99
N GLU A 5 7.13 -9.35 -4.88
CA GLU A 5 6.33 -8.27 -4.31
C GLU A 5 6.12 -7.15 -5.34
N HIS A 6 7.17 -6.84 -6.11
CA HIS A 6 7.10 -5.81 -7.16
C HIS A 6 6.04 -6.14 -8.22
N VAL A 7 6.01 -7.40 -8.69
CA VAL A 7 5.04 -7.81 -9.72
C VAL A 7 3.61 -7.73 -9.16
N GLU A 8 3.41 -8.20 -7.93
CA GLU A 8 2.10 -8.15 -7.29
C GLU A 8 1.63 -6.70 -7.12
N GLN A 9 2.52 -5.83 -6.68
CA GLN A 9 2.20 -4.42 -6.51
C GLN A 9 1.86 -3.75 -7.84
N ARG A 10 2.68 -3.97 -8.86
CA ARG A 10 2.46 -3.38 -10.19
C ARG A 10 1.10 -3.78 -10.74
N GLU A 11 0.75 -5.06 -10.64
CA GLU A 11 -0.53 -5.53 -11.16
C GLU A 11 -1.71 -5.02 -10.36
N PHE A 12 -1.55 -4.88 -9.05
CA PHE A 12 -2.58 -4.28 -8.22
C PHE A 12 -2.82 -2.81 -8.60
N VAL A 13 -1.75 -2.05 -8.76
CA VAL A 13 -1.86 -0.63 -9.16
C VAL A 13 -2.56 -0.52 -10.52
N GLN A 14 -2.18 -1.37 -11.48
CA GLN A 14 -2.84 -1.39 -12.79
C GLN A 14 -4.33 -1.69 -12.65
N TRP A 15 -4.68 -2.64 -11.80
CA TRP A 15 -6.08 -2.99 -11.58
C TRP A 15 -6.88 -1.80 -11.05
N VAL A 16 -6.34 -1.10 -10.05
CA VAL A 16 -7.02 0.08 -9.49
C VAL A 16 -7.24 1.14 -10.58
N ARG A 17 -6.21 1.41 -11.36
CA ARG A 17 -6.27 2.45 -12.40
C ARG A 17 -7.21 2.10 -13.54
N GLN A 18 -7.31 0.82 -13.88
CA GLN A 18 -8.14 0.36 -15.00
C GLN A 18 -9.58 0.05 -14.61
N THR A 19 -9.81 -0.31 -13.36
CA THR A 19 -11.10 -0.87 -12.93
C THR A 19 -11.90 0.10 -12.06
N THR A 20 -11.24 1.04 -11.39
CA THR A 20 -11.92 1.98 -10.50
C THR A 20 -11.68 3.42 -10.97
N PRO A 21 -12.52 4.38 -10.53
CA PRO A 21 -12.28 5.79 -10.79
C PRO A 21 -11.27 6.41 -9.84
N HIS A 22 -10.75 5.63 -8.89
CA HIS A 22 -9.90 6.16 -7.83
C HIS A 22 -8.44 6.24 -8.23
N ARG A 23 -7.75 7.20 -7.64
CA ARG A 23 -6.31 7.35 -7.81
C ARG A 23 -5.58 6.56 -6.74
N ILE A 24 -4.41 6.08 -7.10
CA ILE A 24 -3.51 5.37 -6.20
C ILE A 24 -2.09 5.84 -6.47
N PHE A 25 -1.28 5.93 -5.44
CA PHE A 25 0.13 6.25 -5.62
C PHE A 25 0.99 5.48 -4.62
N ALA A 26 2.26 5.34 -4.98
CA ALA A 26 3.23 4.63 -4.16
C ALA A 26 4.06 5.62 -3.35
N ILE A 27 4.45 5.19 -2.15
CA ILE A 27 5.40 5.91 -1.31
C ILE A 27 6.72 5.12 -1.40
N PRO A 28 7.75 5.65 -2.08
CA PRO A 28 9.00 4.92 -2.22
C PRO A 28 9.72 4.86 -0.88
N ASN A 29 9.74 3.67 -0.30
CA ASN A 29 10.36 3.43 1.01
C ASN A 29 11.63 2.62 0.91
N GLY A 30 11.92 2.12 -0.27
CA GLY A 30 12.92 1.10 -0.41
C GLY A 30 14.22 1.59 -0.98
N GLY A 31 15.11 0.67 -1.09
CA GLY A 31 16.39 0.85 -1.73
C GLY A 31 17.51 1.08 -0.74
N SER A 32 18.65 0.51 -1.11
CA SER A 32 19.92 0.73 -0.41
C SER A 32 20.37 2.15 -0.68
N ARG A 33 20.67 2.87 0.37
CA ARG A 33 21.18 4.23 0.23
C ARG A 33 22.36 4.42 1.17
N GLY A 34 23.29 5.26 0.75
CA GLY A 34 24.40 5.63 1.62
C GLY A 34 23.90 6.33 2.86
N ALA A 35 24.66 6.26 3.94
CA ALA A 35 24.27 6.83 5.22
C ALA A 35 23.97 8.33 5.12
N SER A 36 24.76 9.09 4.33
CA SER A 36 24.54 10.52 4.17
C SER A 36 23.25 10.81 3.43
N GLN A 37 22.93 10.04 2.39
CA GLN A 37 21.69 10.22 1.66
C GLN A 37 20.50 9.81 2.50
N GLY A 38 20.60 8.75 3.27
CA GLY A 38 19.55 8.33 4.19
C GLY A 38 19.24 9.38 5.24
N ALA A 39 20.28 9.97 5.83
CA ALA A 39 20.11 11.04 6.80
C ALA A 39 19.44 12.27 6.20
N LYS A 40 19.85 12.64 4.97
CA LYS A 40 19.25 13.77 4.27
C LYS A 40 17.76 13.54 4.01
N LEU A 41 17.40 12.36 3.50
CA LEU A 41 16.00 12.03 3.24
C LEU A 41 15.17 12.03 4.51
N LYS A 42 15.72 11.50 5.60
CA LYS A 42 15.03 11.49 6.89
C LYS A 42 14.78 12.93 7.37
N ALA A 43 15.76 13.81 7.22
CA ALA A 43 15.60 15.22 7.59
C ALA A 43 14.54 15.90 6.73
N GLU A 44 14.36 15.45 5.50
CA GLU A 44 13.35 15.97 4.58
C GLU A 44 11.96 15.36 4.79
N GLY A 45 11.82 14.46 5.75
CA GLY A 45 10.50 13.90 6.10
C GLY A 45 10.25 12.46 5.63
N VAL A 46 11.23 11.83 5.01
CA VAL A 46 11.08 10.41 4.63
C VAL A 46 11.12 9.57 5.89
N SER A 47 10.09 8.77 6.10
CA SER A 47 9.95 7.93 7.29
C SER A 47 9.95 6.46 6.91
N ALA A 48 10.78 5.69 7.60
CA ALA A 48 10.77 4.23 7.43
C ALA A 48 9.45 3.67 7.95
N GLY A 49 8.90 2.71 7.22
CA GLY A 49 7.72 1.97 7.67
C GLY A 49 6.38 2.49 7.20
N VAL A 50 6.34 3.64 6.53
CA VAL A 50 5.09 4.12 5.92
C VAL A 50 4.63 3.07 4.90
N PRO A 51 3.33 2.72 4.85
CA PRO A 51 2.86 1.72 3.89
C PRO A 51 3.19 2.08 2.44
N ASP A 52 3.28 1.06 1.59
CA ASP A 52 3.76 1.20 0.21
C ASP A 52 2.87 2.04 -0.68
N LEU A 53 1.56 1.98 -0.48
CA LEU A 53 0.57 2.54 -1.39
C LEU A 53 -0.54 3.23 -0.63
N TYR A 54 -1.13 4.25 -1.28
CA TYR A 54 -2.26 4.98 -0.70
C TYR A 54 -3.32 5.24 -1.77
N VAL A 55 -4.58 5.00 -1.42
CA VAL A 55 -5.75 5.31 -2.24
C VAL A 55 -6.52 6.44 -1.53
N PRO A 56 -6.30 7.70 -1.92
CA PRO A 56 -6.85 8.84 -1.16
C PRO A 56 -8.37 8.83 -0.97
N ALA A 57 -9.11 8.51 -2.02
CA ALA A 57 -10.57 8.52 -1.94
C ALA A 57 -11.12 7.56 -0.89
N LEU A 58 -10.40 6.50 -0.62
CA LEU A 58 -10.79 5.48 0.35
C LEU A 58 -10.05 5.63 1.68
N HIS A 59 -9.12 6.57 1.78
CA HIS A 59 -8.21 6.71 2.92
C HIS A 59 -7.49 5.40 3.23
N LEU A 60 -7.28 4.57 2.21
CA LEU A 60 -6.79 3.20 2.37
C LEU A 60 -5.30 3.12 2.10
N TRP A 61 -4.57 2.64 3.09
CA TRP A 61 -3.15 2.34 2.98
C TRP A 61 -2.96 0.85 2.73
N VAL A 62 -2.09 0.51 1.79
CA VAL A 62 -1.82 -0.89 1.45
C VAL A 62 -0.33 -1.16 1.59
N GLU A 63 0.00 -2.15 2.41
CA GLU A 63 1.36 -2.65 2.58
C GLU A 63 1.46 -3.96 1.82
N MET A 64 2.32 -4.01 0.79
CA MET A 64 2.51 -5.23 0.01
C MET A 64 3.61 -6.08 0.64
N LYS A 65 3.34 -7.38 0.76
CA LYS A 65 4.31 -8.37 1.26
C LYS A 65 4.28 -9.61 0.39
N ILE A 66 5.37 -10.31 0.35
CA ILE A 66 5.39 -11.66 -0.24
C ILE A 66 4.88 -12.66 0.79
N VAL A 67 4.41 -13.81 0.33
CA VAL A 67 3.99 -14.89 1.21
C VAL A 67 5.17 -15.29 2.11
N GLY A 68 4.93 -15.33 3.42
CA GLY A 68 5.96 -15.62 4.40
C GLY A 68 6.72 -14.39 4.88
N GLY A 69 6.53 -13.25 4.22
CA GLY A 69 7.14 -11.99 4.67
C GLY A 69 6.50 -11.47 5.94
N ARG A 70 7.25 -10.67 6.69
CA ARG A 70 6.76 -10.11 7.96
C ARG A 70 6.90 -8.60 7.96
N THR A 71 5.98 -7.96 8.64
CA THR A 71 6.08 -6.52 8.85
C THR A 71 7.19 -6.22 9.85
N SER A 72 7.92 -5.14 9.59
CA SER A 72 8.96 -4.67 10.51
C SER A 72 8.34 -3.92 11.69
N PRO A 73 9.10 -3.71 12.79
CA PRO A 73 8.59 -2.86 13.88
C PRO A 73 8.20 -1.47 13.42
N ALA A 74 8.96 -0.85 12.51
CA ALA A 74 8.64 0.48 11.99
C ALA A 74 7.33 0.45 11.21
N GLN A 75 7.10 -0.60 10.41
CA GLN A 75 5.84 -0.75 9.68
C GLN A 75 4.67 -0.92 10.63
N ARG A 76 4.82 -1.75 11.65
CA ARG A 76 3.74 -1.96 12.63
C ARG A 76 3.41 -0.68 13.38
N ASP A 77 4.42 0.09 13.73
CA ASP A 77 4.23 1.37 14.41
C ASP A 77 3.40 2.33 13.54
N TRP A 78 3.75 2.46 12.25
CA TRP A 78 2.98 3.27 11.32
C TRP A 78 1.56 2.75 11.13
N HIS A 79 1.38 1.42 11.03
CA HIS A 79 0.05 0.83 10.89
C HIS A 79 -0.83 1.18 12.08
N ASP A 80 -0.29 1.05 13.28
CA ASP A 80 -1.02 1.36 14.52
C ASP A 80 -1.41 2.83 14.58
N TYR A 81 -0.47 3.71 14.24
CA TYR A 81 -0.74 5.15 14.21
C TYR A 81 -1.86 5.49 13.23
N LEU A 82 -1.76 5.00 11.99
CA LEU A 82 -2.75 5.30 10.96
C LEU A 82 -4.14 4.79 11.35
N ARG A 83 -4.20 3.59 11.90
CA ARG A 83 -5.47 3.04 12.40
C ARG A 83 -6.03 3.88 13.55
N SER A 84 -5.17 4.41 14.39
CA SER A 84 -5.61 5.22 15.53
C SER A 84 -6.25 6.54 15.09
N ILE A 85 -5.89 7.06 13.94
CA ILE A 85 -6.50 8.28 13.41
C ILE A 85 -7.64 7.99 12.44
N GLY A 86 -8.04 6.73 12.31
CA GLY A 86 -9.21 6.33 11.53
C GLY A 86 -8.93 5.89 10.11
N ASP A 87 -7.67 5.78 9.70
CA ASP A 87 -7.34 5.33 8.35
C ASP A 87 -7.19 3.81 8.33
N PRO A 88 -7.90 3.12 7.43
CA PRO A 88 -7.70 1.68 7.28
C PRO A 88 -6.33 1.37 6.67
N VAL A 89 -5.70 0.33 7.19
CA VAL A 89 -4.43 -0.18 6.68
C VAL A 89 -4.58 -1.68 6.47
N VAL A 90 -4.20 -2.15 5.29
CA VAL A 90 -4.21 -3.57 4.98
C VAL A 90 -2.81 -4.04 4.62
N VAL A 91 -2.44 -5.22 5.11
CA VAL A 91 -1.22 -5.90 4.68
C VAL A 91 -1.67 -6.98 3.69
N ALA A 92 -1.26 -6.84 2.45
CA ALA A 92 -1.69 -7.73 1.38
C ALA A 92 -0.52 -8.60 0.92
N TYR A 93 -0.73 -9.91 0.90
CA TYR A 93 0.30 -10.88 0.53
C TYR A 93 0.19 -11.30 -0.94
N SER A 94 -0.75 -10.68 -1.66
CA SER A 94 -0.93 -10.92 -3.09
C SER A 94 -1.72 -9.77 -3.69
N ARG A 95 -1.68 -9.68 -5.02
CA ARG A 95 -2.54 -8.75 -5.75
C ARG A 95 -4.00 -8.99 -5.40
N GLU A 96 -4.42 -10.25 -5.31
CA GLU A 96 -5.81 -10.61 -5.02
C GLU A 96 -6.26 -10.09 -3.66
N GLU A 97 -5.41 -10.18 -2.65
CA GLU A 97 -5.74 -9.65 -1.33
C GLU A 97 -5.90 -8.14 -1.36
N ALA A 98 -5.03 -7.45 -2.10
CA ALA A 98 -5.11 -6.00 -2.23
C ALA A 98 -6.37 -5.57 -2.99
N VAL A 99 -6.70 -6.28 -4.08
CA VAL A 99 -7.94 -6.05 -4.85
C VAL A 99 -9.16 -6.24 -3.95
N HIS A 100 -9.15 -7.30 -3.14
CA HIS A 100 -10.25 -7.55 -2.21
C HIS A 100 -10.43 -6.40 -1.22
N ALA A 101 -9.33 -5.87 -0.69
CA ALA A 101 -9.38 -4.76 0.26
C ALA A 101 -9.99 -3.50 -0.36
N VAL A 102 -9.60 -3.17 -1.60
CA VAL A 102 -10.16 -2.01 -2.31
C VAL A 102 -11.65 -2.25 -2.58
N THR A 103 -12.00 -3.43 -3.06
CA THR A 103 -13.39 -3.78 -3.36
C THR A 103 -14.26 -3.63 -2.11
N LEU A 104 -13.80 -4.17 -0.99
CA LEU A 104 -14.53 -4.09 0.27
C LEU A 104 -14.69 -2.63 0.73
N ALA A 105 -13.62 -1.84 0.64
CA ALA A 105 -13.66 -0.43 1.03
C ALA A 105 -14.65 0.35 0.16
N MET A 106 -14.69 0.07 -1.15
CA MET A 106 -15.65 0.70 -2.05
C MET A 106 -17.08 0.32 -1.68
N LEU A 107 -17.33 -0.96 -1.43
CA LEU A 107 -18.67 -1.42 -1.05
C LEU A 107 -19.13 -0.79 0.26
N GLN A 108 -18.24 -0.63 1.23
CA GLN A 108 -18.56 0.01 2.50
C GLN A 108 -18.97 1.48 2.33
N ARG A 109 -18.52 2.11 1.26
CA ARG A 109 -18.88 3.50 0.93
C ARG A 109 -20.10 3.57 0.01
N GLY A 110 -20.73 2.44 -0.31
CA GLY A 110 -21.86 2.41 -1.23
C GLY A 110 -21.47 2.49 -2.69
N GLU A 111 -20.18 2.30 -3.01
CA GLU A 111 -19.71 2.33 -4.38
C GLU A 111 -19.74 0.92 -4.96
N ILE A 112 -20.10 0.83 -6.22
CA ILE A 112 -20.09 -0.43 -6.94
C ILE A 112 -18.79 -0.48 -7.75
N PRO A 113 -17.96 -1.51 -7.58
CA PRO A 113 -16.73 -1.63 -8.37
C PRO A 113 -17.04 -1.60 -9.87
N VAL A 114 -16.23 -0.84 -10.60
CA VAL A 114 -16.44 -0.67 -12.02
C VAL A 114 -16.11 -1.97 -12.73
N ARG A 115 -16.99 -2.36 -13.64
CA ARG A 115 -16.74 -3.56 -14.43
C ARG A 115 -15.60 -3.35 -15.40
N GLN A 116 -14.75 -4.36 -15.52
CA GLN A 116 -13.73 -4.37 -16.57
C GLN A 116 -14.38 -4.42 -17.94
N ARG A 117 -13.83 -3.66 -18.85
CA ARG A 117 -14.29 -3.63 -20.23
C ARG A 117 -13.47 -4.52 -21.12
#